data_49e27bc2131cedcae97c1fd5fb851f3b
#
_entry.id   49e27bc2131cedcae97c1fd5fb851f3b
#
_cell.length_a   1.000
_cell.length_b   1.000
_cell.length_c   1.000
_cell.angle_alpha   90.00
_cell.angle_beta   90.00
_cell.angle_gamma   90.00
#
_symmetry.space_group_name_H-M   'P 1'
#
loop_
_entity.id
_entity.type
_entity.pdbx_description
1 polymer ?
#
loop_
_entity_poly.entity_id
_entity_poly.type
_entity_poly.pdbx_seq_one_letter_code
_entity_poly.pdbx_strand_id
1 'polypeptide(L)'
;MKGLNANIIKYIVPVLILTALVSCKRKISFPSPLGYDFNNAEKFNMPESLLEISGIAFYKDKGDTVYSIQDEDGRFFRQGWMNKKQKHTQFASKDDYEDVAILNETVFVLRSDGVIFTFPFAERTQEEVKNIKIFKDILPKGEYESIYADNQTNQVYLLCKNCKNDKKDKSMSGSIFTYNQEKKELIPSGTFSMDVSGMIEREEILKTGLKASALTRDAHSGEWYILSSVNKVLVIASPDWKVKSVIRLNSSEFNQPEGLAFDDQMSLYISNEGDELSAGNILKFKHKP
;
A
#
# COMPACT_ATOMS: atom_id res chain seq x y z
N MET A 1 52.95 -46.63 -66.87
CA MET A 1 53.09 -47.43 -65.64
C MET A 1 52.86 -46.59 -64.43
N LYS A 2 51.83 -46.89 -63.69
CA LYS A 2 51.66 -46.81 -62.21
C LYS A 2 51.72 -45.41 -61.63
N GLY A 3 50.87 -44.99 -60.77
CA GLY A 3 49.96 -45.67 -59.90
C GLY A 3 48.98 -44.70 -59.28
N LEU A 4 47.87 -45.22 -58.92
CA LEU A 4 46.83 -44.64 -58.18
C LEU A 4 47.27 -43.98 -56.86
N ASN A 5 46.89 -42.80 -56.62
CA ASN A 5 46.85 -42.30 -55.26
C ASN A 5 45.40 -41.91 -54.94
N ALA A 6 44.84 -42.72 -54.08
CA ALA A 6 43.52 -42.53 -53.54
C ALA A 6 43.50 -41.31 -52.61
N ASN A 7 42.73 -40.31 -53.00
CA ASN A 7 42.40 -39.18 -52.15
C ASN A 7 41.45 -39.62 -51.07
N ILE A 8 41.98 -39.78 -49.85
CA ILE A 8 41.19 -39.92 -48.66
C ILE A 8 40.68 -38.50 -48.29
N ILE A 9 39.47 -38.23 -48.69
CA ILE A 9 38.76 -37.04 -48.23
C ILE A 9 38.39 -37.30 -46.76
N LYS A 10 39.16 -36.72 -45.84
CA LYS A 10 38.80 -36.65 -44.44
C LYS A 10 37.66 -35.64 -44.29
N TYR A 11 36.46 -36.14 -44.10
CA TYR A 11 35.35 -35.33 -43.65
C TYR A 11 35.61 -34.93 -42.21
N ILE A 12 36.10 -33.73 -42.00
CA ILE A 12 36.07 -33.06 -40.70
C ILE A 12 34.64 -32.63 -40.47
N VAL A 13 33.89 -33.41 -39.73
CA VAL A 13 32.59 -32.99 -39.19
C VAL A 13 32.89 -32.00 -38.08
N PRO A 14 32.53 -30.72 -38.25
CA PRO A 14 32.60 -29.80 -37.10
C PRO A 14 31.51 -30.23 -36.10
N VAL A 15 31.90 -30.82 -34.98
CA VAL A 15 31.03 -31.00 -33.86
C VAL A 15 30.73 -29.60 -33.34
N LEU A 16 29.61 -29.05 -33.79
CA LEU A 16 29.01 -27.85 -33.18
C LEU A 16 28.57 -28.25 -31.75
N ILE A 17 29.46 -28.03 -30.78
CA ILE A 17 29.07 -28.04 -29.38
C ILE A 17 28.15 -26.86 -29.19
N LEU A 18 26.86 -27.11 -29.30
CA LEU A 18 25.82 -26.19 -28.91
C LEU A 18 25.87 -26.11 -27.36
N THR A 19 26.77 -25.30 -26.85
CA THR A 19 26.72 -24.88 -25.43
C THR A 19 25.44 -24.08 -25.26
N ALA A 20 24.38 -24.76 -24.88
CA ALA A 20 23.22 -24.14 -24.33
C ALA A 20 23.67 -23.36 -23.10
N LEU A 21 23.94 -22.09 -23.26
CA LEU A 21 24.06 -21.14 -22.17
C LEU A 21 22.68 -21.12 -21.49
N VAL A 22 22.49 -22.05 -20.55
CA VAL A 22 21.45 -21.94 -19.57
C VAL A 22 21.81 -20.71 -18.75
N SER A 23 21.43 -19.54 -19.25
CA SER A 23 21.42 -18.31 -18.51
C SER A 23 20.41 -18.51 -17.39
N CYS A 24 20.84 -19.07 -16.29
CA CYS A 24 20.13 -18.93 -15.04
C CYS A 24 20.10 -17.42 -14.76
N LYS A 25 19.06 -16.74 -15.22
CA LYS A 25 18.73 -15.42 -14.73
C LYS A 25 18.59 -15.60 -13.22
N ARG A 26 19.61 -15.20 -12.46
CA ARG A 26 19.48 -15.09 -11.00
C ARG A 26 18.26 -14.22 -10.77
N LYS A 27 17.19 -14.80 -10.26
CA LYS A 27 16.01 -14.05 -9.84
C LYS A 27 16.52 -13.12 -8.74
N ILE A 28 16.54 -11.83 -9.04
CA ILE A 28 16.90 -10.82 -8.03
C ILE A 28 15.85 -10.98 -6.95
N SER A 29 16.28 -11.36 -5.75
CA SER A 29 15.40 -11.46 -4.59
C SER A 29 15.44 -10.13 -3.85
N PHE A 30 14.28 -9.56 -3.66
CA PHE A 30 14.11 -8.35 -2.86
C PHE A 30 13.87 -8.72 -1.39
N PRO A 31 14.34 -7.89 -0.45
CA PRO A 31 14.09 -8.12 0.97
C PRO A 31 12.58 -8.09 1.25
N SER A 32 12.18 -8.85 2.25
CA SER A 32 10.77 -8.97 2.66
C SER A 32 10.65 -8.77 4.16
N PRO A 33 9.50 -8.32 4.66
CA PRO A 33 9.22 -8.33 6.10
C PRO A 33 9.27 -9.74 6.67
N LEU A 34 9.55 -9.85 7.96
CA LEU A 34 9.49 -11.14 8.64
C LEU A 34 8.09 -11.75 8.50
N GLY A 35 8.02 -13.01 8.13
CA GLY A 35 6.75 -13.72 7.91
C GLY A 35 6.12 -13.52 6.52
N TYR A 36 6.73 -12.74 5.62
CA TYR A 36 6.20 -12.50 4.26
C TYR A 36 7.24 -12.78 3.18
N ASP A 37 6.78 -12.97 1.95
CA ASP A 37 7.64 -13.16 0.78
C ASP A 37 7.21 -12.22 -0.35
N PHE A 38 7.85 -11.05 -0.43
CA PHE A 38 7.55 -10.02 -1.42
C PHE A 38 7.95 -10.40 -2.86
N ASN A 39 8.63 -11.53 -3.02
CA ASN A 39 8.96 -12.08 -4.33
C ASN A 39 7.90 -13.05 -4.87
N ASN A 40 6.83 -13.30 -4.10
CA ASN A 40 5.78 -14.27 -4.42
C ASN A 40 4.40 -13.79 -3.99
N ALA A 41 3.96 -12.68 -4.59
CA ALA A 41 2.64 -12.11 -4.38
C ALA A 41 1.54 -12.90 -5.11
N GLU A 42 0.37 -12.99 -4.49
CA GLU A 42 -0.88 -13.28 -5.20
C GLU A 42 -1.43 -11.94 -5.73
N LYS A 43 -1.46 -11.77 -7.06
CA LYS A 43 -1.81 -10.49 -7.71
C LYS A 43 -3.24 -10.49 -8.22
N PHE A 44 -3.99 -9.47 -7.87
CA PHE A 44 -5.36 -9.21 -8.33
C PHE A 44 -5.39 -7.91 -9.13
N ASN A 45 -5.58 -8.02 -10.45
CA ASN A 45 -5.76 -6.83 -11.29
C ASN A 45 -7.13 -6.20 -11.04
N MET A 46 -7.14 -4.90 -10.91
CA MET A 46 -8.34 -4.11 -10.72
C MET A 46 -8.96 -3.74 -12.06
N PRO A 47 -10.28 -3.50 -12.10
CA PRO A 47 -10.94 -2.97 -13.29
C PRO A 47 -10.54 -1.51 -13.53
N GLU A 48 -10.80 -1.01 -14.75
CA GLU A 48 -10.42 0.34 -15.20
C GLU A 48 -10.89 1.46 -14.24
N SER A 49 -12.05 1.30 -13.62
CA SER A 49 -12.57 2.26 -12.63
C SER A 49 -11.82 2.29 -11.31
N LEU A 50 -10.82 1.42 -11.13
CA LEU A 50 -9.83 1.40 -10.06
C LEU A 50 -8.41 1.40 -10.66
N LEU A 51 -8.20 2.08 -11.78
CA LEU A 51 -6.88 2.29 -12.35
C LEU A 51 -5.99 3.01 -11.32
N GLU A 52 -6.51 4.07 -10.76
CA GLU A 52 -5.87 4.91 -9.72
C GLU A 52 -6.35 4.50 -8.32
N ILE A 53 -6.34 3.15 -8.06
CA ILE A 53 -6.70 2.63 -6.73
C ILE A 53 -5.72 3.14 -5.68
N SER A 54 -6.25 3.81 -4.67
CA SER A 54 -5.50 4.35 -3.55
C SER A 54 -5.71 3.51 -2.29
N GLY A 55 -6.24 4.05 -1.22
CA GLY A 55 -6.44 3.33 0.04
C GLY A 55 -7.33 2.09 -0.05
N ILE A 56 -7.01 1.10 0.78
CA ILE A 56 -7.77 -0.15 0.93
C ILE A 56 -8.05 -0.46 2.39
N ALA A 57 -9.21 -1.07 2.66
CA ALA A 57 -9.60 -1.50 4.00
C ALA A 57 -10.41 -2.79 3.99
N PHE A 58 -10.41 -3.49 5.12
CA PHE A 58 -11.27 -4.64 5.38
C PHE A 58 -12.27 -4.33 6.49
N TYR A 59 -13.51 -4.74 6.32
CA TYR A 59 -14.51 -4.62 7.36
C TYR A 59 -14.35 -5.75 8.38
N LYS A 60 -14.08 -5.38 9.65
CA LYS A 60 -13.77 -6.32 10.73
C LYS A 60 -12.63 -7.27 10.37
N ASP A 61 -11.64 -6.74 9.66
CA ASP A 61 -10.43 -7.42 9.21
C ASP A 61 -10.67 -8.66 8.31
N LYS A 62 -11.90 -8.84 7.81
CA LYS A 62 -12.25 -10.00 6.96
C LYS A 62 -11.81 -9.77 5.53
N GLY A 63 -10.83 -10.57 5.08
CA GLY A 63 -10.23 -10.48 3.77
C GLY A 63 -11.06 -11.05 2.60
N ASP A 64 -12.37 -11.25 2.73
CA ASP A 64 -13.25 -11.75 1.68
C ASP A 64 -13.75 -10.68 0.71
N THR A 65 -13.86 -9.45 1.19
CA THR A 65 -14.28 -8.27 0.44
C THR A 65 -13.34 -7.12 0.72
N VAL A 66 -12.67 -6.61 -0.32
CA VAL A 66 -11.90 -5.38 -0.21
C VAL A 66 -12.79 -4.17 -0.41
N TYR A 67 -12.60 -3.19 0.44
CA TYR A 67 -13.14 -1.84 0.32
C TYR A 67 -12.02 -0.92 -0.07
N SER A 68 -12.26 -0.04 -1.03
CA SER A 68 -11.23 0.86 -1.56
C SER A 68 -11.82 2.17 -2.01
N ILE A 69 -10.94 3.13 -2.21
CA ILE A 69 -11.20 4.37 -2.90
C ILE A 69 -10.27 4.49 -4.11
N GLN A 70 -10.51 5.50 -4.89
CA GLN A 70 -9.69 5.95 -5.99
C GLN A 70 -9.48 7.45 -5.78
N ASP A 71 -8.33 7.96 -6.16
CA ASP A 71 -7.89 9.32 -5.80
C ASP A 71 -8.79 10.44 -6.34
N GLU A 72 -9.37 10.32 -7.55
CA GLU A 72 -10.18 11.37 -8.17
C GLU A 72 -11.68 11.29 -7.86
N ASP A 73 -12.23 10.09 -7.69
CA ASP A 73 -13.68 9.89 -7.62
C ASP A 73 -14.16 9.78 -6.17
N GLY A 74 -15.12 10.57 -5.77
CA GLY A 74 -15.75 10.47 -4.45
C GLY A 74 -16.61 9.22 -4.28
N ARG A 75 -16.04 8.03 -4.59
CA ARG A 75 -16.70 6.74 -4.58
C ARG A 75 -16.02 5.78 -3.61
N PHE A 76 -16.84 5.08 -2.85
CA PHE A 76 -16.41 3.98 -1.99
C PHE A 76 -16.73 2.66 -2.69
N PHE A 77 -15.70 1.95 -3.09
CA PHE A 77 -15.81 0.70 -3.85
C PHE A 77 -15.85 -0.51 -2.92
N ARG A 78 -16.46 -1.60 -3.39
CA ARG A 78 -16.43 -2.91 -2.73
C ARG A 78 -16.32 -4.01 -3.77
N GLN A 79 -15.42 -4.95 -3.54
CA GLN A 79 -15.13 -6.00 -4.50
C GLN A 79 -14.66 -7.27 -3.78
N GLY A 80 -15.28 -8.41 -4.14
CA GLY A 80 -14.70 -9.73 -3.84
C GLY A 80 -13.64 -10.09 -4.88
N TRP A 81 -12.64 -10.84 -4.49
CA TRP A 81 -11.44 -11.14 -5.29
C TRP A 81 -11.71 -11.76 -6.67
N MET A 82 -12.76 -12.54 -6.81
CA MET A 82 -13.13 -13.18 -8.08
C MET A 82 -14.15 -12.40 -8.90
N ASN A 83 -14.59 -11.25 -8.43
CA ASN A 83 -15.63 -10.46 -9.09
C ASN A 83 -15.01 -9.53 -10.13
N LYS A 84 -15.38 -9.72 -11.40
CA LYS A 84 -14.99 -8.82 -12.49
C LYS A 84 -15.68 -7.46 -12.47
N LYS A 85 -16.80 -7.35 -11.74
CA LYS A 85 -17.57 -6.12 -11.58
C LYS A 85 -17.51 -5.69 -10.12
N GLN A 86 -16.92 -4.54 -9.87
CA GLN A 86 -17.03 -3.91 -8.58
C GLN A 86 -18.36 -3.18 -8.45
N LYS A 87 -18.73 -2.95 -7.20
CA LYS A 87 -19.86 -2.10 -6.82
C LYS A 87 -19.29 -0.89 -6.08
N HIS A 88 -19.97 0.22 -6.16
CA HIS A 88 -19.58 1.43 -5.43
C HIS A 88 -20.82 2.14 -4.88
N THR A 89 -20.58 3.08 -3.98
CA THR A 89 -21.53 4.09 -3.53
C THR A 89 -20.85 5.45 -3.61
N GLN A 90 -21.58 6.47 -4.07
CA GLN A 90 -21.06 7.84 -4.13
C GLN A 90 -21.12 8.44 -2.74
N PHE A 91 -20.01 9.00 -2.24
CA PHE A 91 -20.00 9.71 -0.94
C PHE A 91 -19.72 11.20 -1.10
N ALA A 92 -19.08 11.62 -2.18
CA ALA A 92 -18.78 13.02 -2.46
C ALA A 92 -18.58 13.26 -3.97
N SER A 93 -18.34 14.51 -4.38
CA SER A 93 -17.92 14.89 -5.73
C SER A 93 -16.47 14.49 -5.97
N LYS A 94 -15.97 14.69 -7.20
CA LYS A 94 -14.54 14.54 -7.53
C LYS A 94 -13.68 15.47 -6.69
N ASP A 95 -12.62 14.93 -6.13
CA ASP A 95 -11.60 15.63 -5.32
C ASP A 95 -10.39 14.69 -5.18
N ASP A 96 -9.39 15.03 -4.37
CA ASP A 96 -8.12 14.36 -4.17
C ASP A 96 -8.19 13.45 -2.92
N TYR A 97 -8.72 12.22 -3.09
CA TYR A 97 -8.95 11.25 -1.99
C TYR A 97 -7.81 10.26 -1.90
N GLU A 98 -7.20 10.15 -0.72
CA GLU A 98 -5.94 9.46 -0.52
C GLU A 98 -6.08 8.07 0.14
N ASP A 99 -6.81 7.98 1.25
CA ASP A 99 -6.87 6.74 2.00
C ASP A 99 -8.23 6.51 2.67
N VAL A 100 -8.50 5.26 3.03
CA VAL A 100 -9.75 4.82 3.62
C VAL A 100 -9.51 3.90 4.82
N ALA A 101 -10.28 4.11 5.88
CA ALA A 101 -10.31 3.22 7.05
C ALA A 101 -11.75 2.91 7.46
N ILE A 102 -11.94 1.77 8.11
CA ILE A 102 -13.25 1.37 8.65
C ILE A 102 -13.10 1.13 10.14
N LEU A 103 -13.78 1.97 10.93
CA LEU A 103 -13.82 1.85 12.38
C LEU A 103 -15.21 1.37 12.81
N ASN A 104 -15.31 0.15 13.26
CA ASN A 104 -16.59 -0.48 13.60
C ASN A 104 -17.61 -0.36 12.44
N GLU A 105 -18.66 0.44 12.61
CA GLU A 105 -19.72 0.64 11.63
C GLU A 105 -19.60 2.00 10.90
N THR A 106 -18.42 2.62 10.91
CA THR A 106 -18.18 3.93 10.28
C THR A 106 -17.02 3.84 9.29
N VAL A 107 -17.25 4.33 8.08
CA VAL A 107 -16.21 4.52 7.06
C VAL A 107 -15.61 5.90 7.23
N PHE A 108 -14.30 5.99 7.11
CA PHE A 108 -13.50 7.21 7.09
C PHE A 108 -12.79 7.31 5.76
N VAL A 109 -12.91 8.42 5.07
CA VAL A 109 -12.14 8.72 3.86
C VAL A 109 -11.35 9.98 4.09
N LEU A 110 -10.05 9.92 3.85
CA LEU A 110 -9.11 11.02 3.96
C LEU A 110 -8.93 11.70 2.62
N ARG A 111 -8.92 13.02 2.61
CA ARG A 111 -8.52 13.84 1.47
C ARG A 111 -7.14 14.44 1.74
N SER A 112 -6.37 14.70 0.69
CA SER A 112 -4.97 15.15 0.76
C SER A 112 -4.72 16.38 1.62
N ASP A 113 -5.69 17.28 1.72
CA ASP A 113 -5.63 18.49 2.57
C ASP A 113 -5.99 18.24 4.05
N GLY A 114 -6.23 16.99 4.44
CA GLY A 114 -6.57 16.58 5.79
C GLY A 114 -8.05 16.67 6.15
N VAL A 115 -8.92 16.91 5.18
CA VAL A 115 -10.37 16.78 5.38
C VAL A 115 -10.76 15.31 5.48
N ILE A 116 -11.59 14.98 6.48
CA ILE A 116 -12.04 13.61 6.70
C ILE A 116 -13.56 13.55 6.48
N PHE A 117 -13.97 12.64 5.60
CA PHE A 117 -15.36 12.30 5.35
C PHE A 117 -15.71 11.05 6.14
N THR A 118 -16.85 11.03 6.82
CA THR A 118 -17.33 9.84 7.52
C THR A 118 -18.78 9.55 7.20
N PHE A 119 -19.11 8.26 7.07
CA PHE A 119 -20.47 7.82 6.84
C PHE A 119 -20.70 6.41 7.40
N PRO A 120 -21.98 6.03 7.69
CA PRO A 120 -22.29 4.69 8.18
C PRO A 120 -21.93 3.61 7.15
N PHE A 121 -21.22 2.56 7.59
CA PHE A 121 -20.88 1.41 6.75
C PHE A 121 -22.10 0.72 6.16
N ALA A 122 -23.25 0.80 6.84
CA ALA A 122 -24.51 0.26 6.33
C ALA A 122 -24.93 0.90 5.00
N GLU A 123 -24.51 2.13 4.71
CA GLU A 123 -24.86 2.84 3.47
C GLU A 123 -24.01 2.44 2.26
N ARG A 124 -22.98 1.59 2.43
CA ARG A 124 -22.10 1.13 1.36
C ARG A 124 -22.81 0.43 0.19
N THR A 125 -24.09 0.07 0.35
CA THR A 125 -24.90 -0.60 -0.69
C THR A 125 -25.88 0.30 -1.39
N GLN A 126 -25.99 1.54 -0.96
CA GLN A 126 -26.83 2.58 -1.59
C GLN A 126 -26.15 3.12 -2.84
N GLU A 127 -26.90 3.78 -3.69
CA GLU A 127 -26.34 4.50 -4.85
C GLU A 127 -25.51 5.69 -4.36
N GLU A 128 -26.02 6.43 -3.37
CA GLU A 128 -25.39 7.59 -2.76
C GLU A 128 -25.52 7.53 -1.23
N VAL A 129 -24.46 7.95 -0.54
CA VAL A 129 -24.43 8.12 0.92
C VAL A 129 -25.29 9.31 1.32
N LYS A 130 -26.16 9.11 2.32
CA LYS A 130 -27.07 10.16 2.81
C LYS A 130 -26.61 10.79 4.12
N ASN A 131 -25.93 10.01 4.97
CA ASN A 131 -25.54 10.43 6.30
C ASN A 131 -24.03 10.69 6.38
N ILE A 132 -23.56 11.64 5.58
CA ILE A 132 -22.16 12.04 5.59
C ILE A 132 -21.89 13.12 6.63
N LYS A 133 -20.79 13.00 7.35
CA LYS A 133 -20.22 14.03 8.22
C LYS A 133 -18.81 14.37 7.75
N ILE A 134 -18.48 15.65 7.71
CA ILE A 134 -17.20 16.14 7.20
C ILE A 134 -16.48 16.87 8.32
N PHE A 135 -15.24 16.48 8.58
CA PHE A 135 -14.36 17.15 9.53
C PHE A 135 -13.31 17.96 8.77
N LYS A 136 -13.29 19.26 9.01
CA LYS A 136 -12.36 20.22 8.40
C LYS A 136 -11.57 20.93 9.48
N ASP A 137 -10.35 21.35 9.13
CA ASP A 137 -9.49 22.16 10.01
C ASP A 137 -9.19 21.52 11.37
N ILE A 138 -9.25 20.18 11.46
CA ILE A 138 -8.93 19.43 12.70
C ILE A 138 -7.48 18.98 12.74
N LEU A 139 -6.75 19.07 11.63
CA LEU A 139 -5.36 18.69 11.47
C LEU A 139 -4.48 19.93 11.27
N PRO A 140 -3.20 19.88 11.66
CA PRO A 140 -2.21 20.86 11.21
C PRO A 140 -2.17 20.99 9.70
N LYS A 141 -1.80 22.15 9.18
CA LYS A 141 -1.62 22.33 7.72
C LYS A 141 -0.51 21.40 7.21
N GLY A 142 -0.84 20.61 6.20
CA GLY A 142 0.05 19.63 5.60
C GLY A 142 -0.65 18.89 4.47
N GLU A 143 0.05 17.94 3.89
CA GLU A 143 -0.43 16.96 2.93
C GLU A 143 -0.52 15.61 3.64
N TYR A 144 -1.65 14.96 3.55
CA TYR A 144 -1.96 13.73 4.28
C TYR A 144 -2.36 12.64 3.29
N GLU A 145 -1.74 11.48 3.37
CA GLU A 145 -2.04 10.34 2.51
C GLU A 145 -2.32 9.04 3.29
N SER A 146 -2.37 9.09 4.62
CA SER A 146 -2.50 7.87 5.40
C SER A 146 -3.46 8.02 6.56
N ILE A 147 -4.45 7.13 6.64
CA ILE A 147 -5.38 7.00 7.76
C ILE A 147 -5.49 5.54 8.20
N TYR A 148 -5.34 5.27 9.47
CA TYR A 148 -5.55 3.96 10.08
C TYR A 148 -6.56 4.06 11.22
N ALA A 149 -7.45 3.08 11.33
CA ALA A 149 -8.45 2.99 12.39
C ALA A 149 -8.24 1.72 13.22
N ASP A 150 -8.11 1.89 14.53
CA ASP A 150 -7.95 0.81 15.49
C ASP A 150 -9.29 0.50 16.16
N ASN A 151 -9.88 -0.65 15.79
CA ASN A 151 -11.15 -1.12 16.30
C ASN A 151 -11.12 -1.49 17.81
N GLN A 152 -9.94 -1.75 18.38
CA GLN A 152 -9.81 -2.11 19.79
C GLN A 152 -9.83 -0.89 20.70
N THR A 153 -9.23 0.21 20.24
CA THR A 153 -9.08 1.43 21.01
C THR A 153 -10.03 2.55 20.62
N ASN A 154 -10.78 2.38 19.52
CA ASN A 154 -11.59 3.42 18.86
C ASN A 154 -10.76 4.65 18.45
N GLN A 155 -9.49 4.44 18.12
CA GLN A 155 -8.59 5.50 17.70
C GLN A 155 -8.43 5.53 16.19
N VAL A 156 -8.26 6.76 15.69
CA VAL A 156 -7.93 7.04 14.28
C VAL A 156 -6.59 7.74 14.25
N TYR A 157 -5.68 7.21 13.46
CA TYR A 157 -4.31 7.70 13.28
C TYR A 157 -4.18 8.29 11.88
N LEU A 158 -3.62 9.49 11.81
CA LEU A 158 -3.34 10.18 10.56
C LEU A 158 -1.87 10.52 10.51
N LEU A 159 -1.18 10.05 9.47
CA LEU A 159 0.23 10.30 9.25
C LEU A 159 0.39 11.36 8.17
N CYS A 160 1.20 12.37 8.46
CA CYS A 160 1.47 13.44 7.52
C CYS A 160 2.53 13.02 6.50
N LYS A 161 2.27 13.23 5.23
CA LYS A 161 3.24 13.05 4.15
C LYS A 161 4.19 14.23 4.05
N ASN A 162 3.66 15.44 4.23
CA ASN A 162 4.42 16.68 4.02
C ASN A 162 3.98 17.79 4.99
N CYS A 163 4.45 17.69 6.23
CA CYS A 163 4.18 18.69 7.26
C CYS A 163 5.37 19.67 7.42
N LYS A 164 5.04 20.88 7.85
CA LYS A 164 5.96 22.04 7.83
C LYS A 164 7.32 21.80 8.47
N ASN A 165 7.38 21.08 9.57
CA ASN A 165 8.62 20.89 10.34
C ASN A 165 9.30 19.54 10.10
N ASP A 166 8.61 18.57 9.52
CA ASP A 166 9.09 17.18 9.41
C ASP A 166 10.43 17.07 8.69
N LYS A 167 10.59 17.78 7.56
CA LYS A 167 11.84 17.77 6.81
C LYS A 167 13.01 18.34 7.61
N LYS A 168 12.79 19.43 8.35
CA LYS A 168 13.82 20.08 9.18
C LYS A 168 14.22 19.18 10.34
N ASP A 169 13.23 18.58 10.98
CA ASP A 169 13.42 17.77 12.17
C ASP A 169 13.78 16.32 11.84
N LYS A 170 13.86 15.97 10.52
CA LYS A 170 14.10 14.60 10.02
C LYS A 170 13.15 13.60 10.69
N SER A 171 11.91 13.98 10.81
CA SER A 171 10.85 13.20 11.43
C SER A 171 9.63 13.07 10.51
N MET A 172 8.74 12.18 10.87
CA MET A 172 7.36 12.15 10.38
C MET A 172 6.43 12.39 11.54
N SER A 173 5.44 13.23 11.38
CA SER A 173 4.48 13.55 12.43
C SER A 173 3.09 13.04 12.09
N GLY A 174 2.30 12.73 13.13
CA GLY A 174 0.93 12.31 12.98
C GLY A 174 0.05 12.75 14.13
N SER A 175 -1.26 12.66 13.88
CA SER A 175 -2.31 12.99 14.84
C SER A 175 -3.11 11.76 15.22
N ILE A 176 -3.58 11.71 16.46
CA ILE A 176 -4.42 10.65 17.00
C ILE A 176 -5.73 11.26 17.48
N PHE A 177 -6.82 10.67 17.04
CA PHE A 177 -8.17 11.03 17.49
C PHE A 177 -8.85 9.81 18.10
N THR A 178 -9.67 10.04 19.11
CA THR A 178 -10.64 9.05 19.57
C THR A 178 -11.98 9.34 18.90
N TYR A 179 -12.57 8.34 18.26
CA TYR A 179 -13.87 8.48 17.63
C TYR A 179 -14.99 8.14 18.61
N ASN A 180 -15.84 9.12 18.93
CA ASN A 180 -17.05 8.88 19.68
C ASN A 180 -18.19 8.49 18.73
N GLN A 181 -18.54 7.22 18.74
CA GLN A 181 -19.52 6.64 17.79
C GLN A 181 -20.95 7.16 18.01
N GLU A 182 -21.34 7.44 19.26
CA GLU A 182 -22.68 7.93 19.60
C GLU A 182 -22.87 9.39 19.11
N LYS A 183 -21.86 10.22 19.37
CA LYS A 183 -21.89 11.65 18.95
C LYS A 183 -21.39 11.87 17.52
N LYS A 184 -20.79 10.83 16.93
CA LYS A 184 -20.10 10.88 15.64
C LYS A 184 -19.04 12.00 15.61
N GLU A 185 -18.15 12.03 16.60
CA GLU A 185 -17.15 13.09 16.79
C GLU A 185 -15.75 12.52 16.82
N LEU A 186 -14.82 13.18 16.13
CA LEU A 186 -13.39 12.98 16.27
C LEU A 186 -12.85 13.91 17.36
N ILE A 187 -12.37 13.34 18.44
CA ILE A 187 -11.84 14.07 19.61
C ILE A 187 -10.32 13.92 19.58
N PRO A 188 -9.53 15.00 19.48
CA PRO A 188 -8.08 14.94 19.55
C PRO A 188 -7.64 14.21 20.83
N SER A 189 -6.81 13.18 20.70
CA SER A 189 -6.35 12.35 21.82
C SER A 189 -4.84 12.24 21.94
N GLY A 190 -4.09 12.73 20.93
CA GLY A 190 -2.64 12.75 20.97
C GLY A 190 -2.00 13.09 19.64
N THR A 191 -0.68 13.07 19.67
CA THR A 191 0.18 13.17 18.50
C THR A 191 1.30 12.15 18.63
N PHE A 192 1.92 11.79 17.51
CA PHE A 192 3.11 10.96 17.50
C PHE A 192 4.14 11.52 16.52
N SER A 193 5.39 11.13 16.72
CA SER A 193 6.47 11.47 15.82
C SER A 193 7.40 10.28 15.68
N MET A 194 7.88 10.04 14.47
CA MET A 194 8.85 9.01 14.15
C MET A 194 10.14 9.66 13.65
N ASP A 195 11.26 9.44 14.34
CA ASP A 195 12.57 9.88 13.89
C ASP A 195 13.02 9.02 12.71
N VAL A 196 13.25 9.67 11.57
CA VAL A 196 13.73 9.04 10.33
C VAL A 196 15.19 9.41 10.00
N SER A 197 15.89 10.10 10.89
CA SER A 197 17.27 10.56 10.66
C SER A 197 18.23 9.42 10.34
N GLY A 198 18.18 8.34 11.11
CA GLY A 198 19.01 7.15 10.91
C GLY A 198 18.71 6.39 9.60
N MET A 199 17.50 6.55 9.05
CA MET A 199 17.14 6.00 7.74
C MET A 199 17.75 6.84 6.62
N ILE A 200 17.68 8.16 6.73
CA ILE A 200 18.20 9.12 5.73
C ILE A 200 19.72 8.93 5.55
N GLU A 201 20.44 8.64 6.64
CA GLU A 201 21.89 8.42 6.60
C GLU A 201 22.29 7.11 5.92
N ARG A 202 21.45 6.07 6.04
CA ARG A 202 21.73 4.73 5.51
C ARG A 202 21.24 4.52 4.09
N GLU A 203 20.17 5.21 3.70
CA GLU A 203 19.46 5.00 2.44
C GLU A 203 19.44 6.29 1.62
N GLU A 204 20.18 6.34 0.51
CA GLU A 204 20.22 7.52 -0.38
C GLU A 204 18.84 7.95 -0.89
N ILE A 205 17.93 6.99 -1.07
CA ILE A 205 16.56 7.24 -1.52
C ILE A 205 15.75 8.12 -0.54
N LEU A 206 16.17 8.19 0.72
CA LEU A 206 15.48 8.94 1.76
C LEU A 206 16.06 10.35 1.99
N LYS A 207 17.00 10.79 1.16
CA LYS A 207 17.60 12.15 1.27
C LYS A 207 16.57 13.28 1.24
N THR A 208 15.44 13.07 0.57
CA THR A 208 14.33 14.04 0.50
C THR A 208 13.33 13.93 1.65
N GLY A 209 13.58 13.03 2.59
CA GLY A 209 12.65 12.63 3.65
C GLY A 209 11.77 11.45 3.23
N LEU A 210 11.20 10.76 4.20
CA LEU A 210 10.20 9.71 3.97
C LEU A 210 8.86 10.37 3.63
N LYS A 211 8.20 9.89 2.57
CA LYS A 211 6.90 10.35 2.09
C LYS A 211 5.93 9.18 2.22
N ALA A 212 5.19 9.12 3.32
CA ALA A 212 4.23 8.03 3.52
C ALA A 212 3.04 8.16 2.58
N SER A 213 2.66 7.03 1.98
CA SER A 213 1.44 6.88 1.17
C SER A 213 0.38 6.01 1.85
N ALA A 214 0.77 5.12 2.76
CA ALA A 214 -0.19 4.33 3.54
C ALA A 214 0.35 3.97 4.93
N LEU A 215 -0.57 3.70 5.85
CA LEU A 215 -0.30 3.30 7.22
C LEU A 215 -1.22 2.16 7.63
N THR A 216 -0.65 1.10 8.22
CA THR A 216 -1.44 0.06 8.90
C THR A 216 -0.69 -0.46 10.12
N ARG A 217 -1.36 -1.27 10.94
CA ARG A 217 -0.80 -1.87 12.15
C ARG A 217 -1.04 -3.36 12.16
N ASP A 218 -0.01 -4.12 12.46
CA ASP A 218 -0.17 -5.54 12.79
C ASP A 218 -0.82 -5.67 14.17
N ALA A 219 -2.00 -6.25 14.21
CA ALA A 219 -2.78 -6.39 15.43
C ALA A 219 -2.13 -7.34 16.48
N HIS A 220 -1.22 -8.24 16.07
CA HIS A 220 -0.55 -9.19 16.95
C HIS A 220 0.70 -8.62 17.59
N SER A 221 1.59 -8.06 16.78
CA SER A 221 2.85 -7.46 17.25
C SER A 221 2.67 -6.03 17.74
N GLY A 222 1.63 -5.35 17.28
CA GLY A 222 1.42 -3.91 17.46
C GLY A 222 2.37 -3.05 16.63
N GLU A 223 3.13 -3.63 15.74
CA GLU A 223 4.06 -2.92 14.87
C GLU A 223 3.33 -2.13 13.77
N TRP A 224 3.86 -0.95 13.49
CA TRP A 224 3.39 -0.10 12.41
C TRP A 224 4.07 -0.45 11.11
N TYR A 225 3.30 -0.54 10.04
CA TYR A 225 3.74 -0.69 8.68
C TYR A 225 3.42 0.59 7.92
N ILE A 226 4.44 1.24 7.39
CA ILE A 226 4.35 2.54 6.71
C ILE A 226 4.89 2.38 5.31
N LEU A 227 4.05 2.59 4.33
CA LEU A 227 4.38 2.49 2.91
C LEU A 227 4.82 3.85 2.38
N SER A 228 5.75 3.86 1.46
CA SER A 228 6.10 5.05 0.70
C SER A 228 6.23 4.72 -0.79
N SER A 229 5.32 5.24 -1.56
CA SER A 229 5.31 5.13 -3.02
C SER A 229 6.48 5.85 -3.65
N VAL A 230 6.72 7.09 -3.23
CA VAL A 230 7.80 7.94 -3.75
C VAL A 230 9.18 7.35 -3.46
N ASN A 231 9.40 6.87 -2.24
CA ASN A 231 10.70 6.32 -1.83
C ASN A 231 10.85 4.82 -2.17
N LYS A 232 9.79 4.14 -2.60
CA LYS A 232 9.76 2.69 -2.87
C LYS A 232 10.28 1.87 -1.69
N VAL A 233 9.74 2.15 -0.51
CA VAL A 233 10.08 1.45 0.74
C VAL A 233 8.84 1.13 1.55
N LEU A 234 8.93 0.04 2.31
CA LEU A 234 8.08 -0.26 3.45
C LEU A 234 8.92 -0.10 4.72
N VAL A 235 8.46 0.73 5.63
CA VAL A 235 9.08 0.94 6.93
C VAL A 235 8.28 0.18 7.98
N ILE A 236 8.96 -0.58 8.84
CA ILE A 236 8.37 -1.20 10.01
C ILE A 236 8.86 -0.46 11.24
N ALA A 237 7.94 0.01 12.06
CA ALA A 237 8.22 0.68 13.32
C ALA A 237 7.57 -0.06 14.49
N SER A 238 8.18 0.08 15.67
CA SER A 238 7.64 -0.45 16.92
C SER A 238 6.35 0.26 17.35
N PRO A 239 5.59 -0.27 18.33
CA PRO A 239 4.38 0.39 18.83
C PRO A 239 4.62 1.82 19.33
N ASP A 240 5.83 2.15 19.76
CA ASP A 240 6.28 3.48 20.20
C ASP A 240 6.96 4.30 19.09
N TRP A 241 6.67 3.99 17.82
CA TRP A 241 7.11 4.72 16.62
C TRP A 241 8.62 4.75 16.37
N LYS A 242 9.37 3.78 16.89
CA LYS A 242 10.80 3.65 16.58
C LYS A 242 11.00 2.77 15.35
N VAL A 243 11.75 3.25 14.37
CA VAL A 243 12.07 2.49 13.17
C VAL A 243 12.83 1.22 13.51
N LYS A 244 12.32 0.07 13.09
CA LYS A 244 12.94 -1.26 13.24
C LYS A 244 13.61 -1.71 11.96
N SER A 245 12.93 -1.55 10.82
CA SER A 245 13.46 -1.97 9.51
C SER A 245 12.93 -1.10 8.38
N VAL A 246 13.72 -1.03 7.31
CA VAL A 246 13.38 -0.39 6.04
C VAL A 246 13.57 -1.43 4.94
N ILE A 247 12.53 -1.70 4.19
CA ILE A 247 12.48 -2.72 3.17
C ILE A 247 12.30 -2.06 1.82
N ARG A 248 13.26 -2.22 0.92
CA ARG A 248 13.17 -1.71 -0.45
C ARG A 248 12.17 -2.52 -1.26
N LEU A 249 11.28 -1.85 -1.95
CA LEU A 249 10.30 -2.44 -2.81
C LEU A 249 10.82 -2.54 -4.25
N ASN A 250 10.52 -3.65 -4.91
CA ASN A 250 10.81 -3.83 -6.32
C ASN A 250 9.86 -2.96 -7.16
N SER A 251 10.35 -1.91 -7.80
CA SER A 251 9.54 -0.99 -8.59
C SER A 251 8.78 -1.64 -9.75
N SER A 252 9.17 -2.83 -10.21
CA SER A 252 8.41 -3.56 -11.25
C SER A 252 7.17 -4.27 -10.72
N GLU A 253 7.12 -4.57 -9.43
CA GLU A 253 5.97 -5.21 -8.77
C GLU A 253 5.12 -4.19 -7.99
N PHE A 254 5.80 -3.19 -7.41
CA PHE A 254 5.20 -2.11 -6.64
C PHE A 254 5.31 -0.80 -7.43
N ASN A 255 4.47 -0.67 -8.48
CA ASN A 255 4.55 0.46 -9.41
C ASN A 255 4.29 1.79 -8.69
N GLN A 256 3.09 1.97 -8.15
CA GLN A 256 2.69 3.09 -7.29
C GLN A 256 1.91 2.52 -6.10
N PRO A 257 2.62 2.07 -5.04
CA PRO A 257 1.97 1.45 -3.89
C PRO A 257 1.34 2.51 -2.98
N GLU A 258 -0.01 2.57 -2.91
CA GLU A 258 -0.74 3.63 -2.23
C GLU A 258 -1.64 3.15 -1.08
N GLY A 259 -1.98 1.87 -0.99
CA GLY A 259 -2.80 1.36 0.10
C GLY A 259 -2.17 0.17 0.81
N LEU A 260 -2.50 -0.01 2.08
CA LEU A 260 -1.91 -1.03 2.94
C LEU A 260 -2.92 -1.53 3.97
N ALA A 261 -3.18 -2.84 4.02
CA ALA A 261 -4.09 -3.43 5.00
C ALA A 261 -3.70 -4.86 5.38
N PHE A 262 -4.09 -5.28 6.59
CA PHE A 262 -4.06 -6.67 7.03
C PHE A 262 -5.46 -7.27 7.08
N ASP A 263 -5.56 -8.59 6.81
CA ASP A 263 -6.74 -9.36 7.12
C ASP A 263 -6.61 -10.09 8.48
N ASP A 264 -7.69 -10.74 8.93
CA ASP A 264 -7.75 -11.51 10.18
C ASP A 264 -6.87 -12.78 10.17
N GLN A 265 -6.30 -13.14 9.01
CA GLN A 265 -5.33 -14.22 8.86
C GLN A 265 -3.89 -13.70 8.78
N MET A 266 -3.67 -12.43 9.11
CA MET A 266 -2.38 -11.74 8.99
C MET A 266 -1.85 -11.66 7.54
N SER A 267 -2.67 -11.85 6.52
CA SER A 267 -2.21 -11.58 5.17
C SER A 267 -2.06 -10.07 4.98
N LEU A 268 -0.94 -9.67 4.39
CA LEU A 268 -0.66 -8.27 4.07
C LEU A 268 -1.11 -7.98 2.64
N TYR A 269 -1.82 -6.88 2.44
CA TYR A 269 -2.28 -6.43 1.14
C TYR A 269 -1.73 -5.05 0.83
N ILE A 270 -1.29 -4.87 -0.42
CA ILE A 270 -0.76 -3.61 -0.94
C ILE A 270 -1.47 -3.30 -2.25
N SER A 271 -2.18 -2.17 -2.33
CA SER A 271 -2.70 -1.65 -3.58
C SER A 271 -1.61 -0.92 -4.35
N ASN A 272 -1.64 -1.00 -5.66
CA ASN A 272 -0.80 -0.23 -6.55
C ASN A 272 -1.68 0.41 -7.61
N GLU A 273 -1.48 1.69 -7.84
CA GLU A 273 -2.05 2.35 -9.01
C GLU A 273 -1.49 1.77 -10.29
N GLY A 274 -2.33 1.80 -11.31
CA GLY A 274 -1.94 1.53 -12.68
C GLY A 274 -1.46 2.78 -13.41
N ASP A 275 -1.18 2.58 -14.67
CA ASP A 275 -0.79 3.63 -15.60
C ASP A 275 -1.35 3.31 -17.01
N GLU A 276 -0.92 4.05 -18.03
CA GLU A 276 -1.31 3.79 -19.42
C GLU A 276 -0.97 2.37 -19.92
N LEU A 277 -0.02 1.68 -19.28
CA LEU A 277 0.50 0.37 -19.69
C LEU A 277 0.08 -0.77 -18.76
N SER A 278 -0.34 -0.47 -17.54
CA SER A 278 -0.65 -1.46 -16.50
C SER A 278 -1.92 -1.12 -15.74
N ALA A 279 -2.74 -2.14 -15.48
CA ALA A 279 -3.91 -1.99 -14.61
C ALA A 279 -3.49 -1.74 -13.16
N GLY A 280 -4.30 -1.00 -12.42
CA GLY A 280 -4.23 -0.98 -10.97
C GLY A 280 -4.34 -2.40 -10.42
N ASN A 281 -3.72 -2.69 -9.29
CA ASN A 281 -3.73 -4.04 -8.74
C ASN A 281 -3.61 -4.05 -7.22
N ILE A 282 -3.96 -5.18 -6.63
CA ILE A 282 -3.70 -5.47 -5.22
C ILE A 282 -2.82 -6.71 -5.15
N LEU A 283 -1.72 -6.60 -4.42
CA LEU A 283 -0.82 -7.69 -4.08
C LEU A 283 -1.16 -8.23 -2.70
N LYS A 284 -1.37 -9.53 -2.60
CA LYS A 284 -1.59 -10.25 -1.34
C LYS A 284 -0.38 -11.09 -0.99
N PHE A 285 0.09 -10.95 0.23
CA PHE A 285 1.18 -11.73 0.82
C PHE A 285 0.66 -12.49 2.03
N LYS A 286 0.61 -13.81 1.91
CA LYS A 286 0.20 -14.67 3.04
C LYS A 286 1.29 -14.68 4.10
N HIS A 287 0.89 -14.58 5.36
CA HIS A 287 1.81 -14.76 6.47
C HIS A 287 2.32 -16.22 6.51
N LYS A 288 3.63 -16.37 6.65
CA LYS A 288 4.30 -17.65 6.90
C LYS A 288 4.83 -17.60 8.34
N PRO A 289 4.39 -18.51 9.21
CA PRO A 289 4.85 -18.56 10.60
C PRO A 289 6.33 -18.87 10.74
#